data_7a4b544d6a301fb588140bf6af88d2d4
#
_entry.id   7a4b544d6a301fb588140bf6af88d2d4
#
_cell.length_a   1.000
_cell.length_b   1.000
_cell.length_c   1.000
_cell.angle_alpha   90.00
_cell.angle_beta   90.00
_cell.angle_gamma   90.00
#
_symmetry.space_group_name_H-M   'P 1'
#
loop_
_entity.id
_entity.type
_entity.pdbx_description
1 polymer ?
#
loop_
_entity_poly.entity_id
_entity_poly.type
_entity_poly.pdbx_seq_one_letter_code
_entity_poly.pdbx_strand_id
1 'polypeptide(L)'
;MLSVTLQARPCYELLEDYEKNKRVFRAAKLEFSSMAGRDVYNVSVPLLMDGAAYIAGRAETRASEISEVVFFRKTGRFCTPVCPPAVSYGECMARIRGEIVFGGVRLKTDPRDPQKIAGYRTEFYRGSTIRDLRPFAAGPEHMKDIRLVQLSDGTVGIFTRPQGNGAGKGKVGFTRVDRLEDVTREAILGAEIIPSLFTEDEWGGVNNVHLLKNGLLGVIGHIAYMSRGMTRHYFPAAFAFNPETLEYTPVKIICRRSDVLDAPAKRPDLKDVLFPGGIVRKGERADLYVGVSDATAQCVEIGDPFLEYEA
;
A
#
# COMPACT_ATOMS: atom_id res chain seq x y z
N MET A 1 3.57 15.60 -21.90
CA MET A 1 2.22 14.98 -22.06
C MET A 1 2.27 13.57 -21.51
N LEU A 2 1.35 13.24 -20.63
CA LEU A 2 1.19 11.85 -20.22
C LEU A 2 0.75 11.04 -21.46
N SER A 3 1.44 9.94 -21.73
CA SER A 3 1.00 9.01 -22.77
C SER A 3 -0.19 8.23 -22.18
N VAL A 4 -1.39 8.53 -22.63
CA VAL A 4 -2.59 7.84 -22.15
C VAL A 4 -2.53 6.40 -22.63
N THR A 5 -2.41 5.46 -21.69
CA THR A 5 -2.51 4.03 -21.99
C THR A 5 -3.98 3.67 -22.06
N LEU A 6 -4.50 3.53 -23.27
CA LEU A 6 -5.91 3.17 -23.50
C LEU A 6 -6.21 1.69 -23.25
N GLN A 7 -5.19 0.85 -23.09
CA GLN A 7 -5.34 -0.59 -22.90
C GLN A 7 -4.41 -1.11 -21.81
N ALA A 8 -4.97 -1.91 -20.91
CA ALA A 8 -4.20 -2.59 -19.89
C ALA A 8 -3.21 -3.59 -20.55
N ARG A 9 -1.99 -3.62 -20.04
CA ARG A 9 -0.97 -4.59 -20.42
C ARG A 9 -0.93 -5.72 -19.40
N PRO A 10 -0.92 -6.99 -19.83
CA PRO A 10 -0.90 -8.10 -18.90
C PRO A 10 0.42 -8.21 -18.14
N CYS A 11 0.38 -8.80 -16.93
CA CYS A 11 1.56 -8.94 -16.05
C CYS A 11 2.76 -9.58 -16.74
N TYR A 12 2.57 -10.53 -17.66
CA TYR A 12 3.70 -11.18 -18.32
C TYR A 12 4.50 -10.22 -19.21
N GLU A 13 3.84 -9.29 -19.93
CA GLU A 13 4.52 -8.24 -20.69
C GLU A 13 5.23 -7.23 -19.78
N LEU A 14 4.57 -6.84 -18.68
CA LEU A 14 5.16 -5.94 -17.68
C LEU A 14 6.40 -6.58 -17.02
N LEU A 15 6.39 -7.89 -16.82
CA LEU A 15 7.54 -8.63 -16.31
C LEU A 15 8.69 -8.71 -17.34
N GLU A 16 8.39 -8.90 -18.62
CA GLU A 16 9.41 -8.85 -19.68
C GLU A 16 10.10 -7.48 -19.73
N ASP A 17 9.34 -6.40 -19.64
CA ASP A 17 9.89 -5.05 -19.60
C ASP A 17 10.68 -4.78 -18.30
N TYR A 18 10.19 -5.31 -17.19
CA TYR A 18 10.89 -5.24 -15.91
C TYR A 18 12.27 -5.92 -16.00
N GLU A 19 12.37 -7.14 -16.54
CA GLU A 19 13.64 -7.84 -16.66
C GLU A 19 14.67 -7.09 -17.52
N LYS A 20 14.22 -6.41 -18.56
CA LYS A 20 15.09 -5.59 -19.44
C LYS A 20 15.60 -4.32 -18.75
N ASN A 21 14.78 -3.74 -17.86
CA ASN A 21 15.01 -2.43 -17.27
C ASN A 21 15.19 -2.45 -15.73
N LYS A 22 15.41 -3.62 -15.17
CA LYS A 22 15.51 -3.86 -13.75
C LYS A 22 16.54 -2.95 -13.04
N ARG A 23 16.09 -2.25 -12.01
CA ARG A 23 16.91 -1.38 -11.19
C ARG A 23 16.74 -1.72 -9.70
N VAL A 24 17.11 -2.92 -9.31
CA VAL A 24 17.14 -3.40 -7.93
C VAL A 24 18.60 -3.60 -7.53
N PHE A 25 19.01 -3.02 -6.39
CA PHE A 25 20.41 -2.98 -5.98
C PHE A 25 20.69 -3.83 -4.75
N ARG A 26 19.82 -3.73 -3.74
CA ARG A 26 20.04 -4.38 -2.45
C ARG A 26 18.71 -4.63 -1.73
N ALA A 27 18.61 -5.78 -1.05
CA ALA A 27 17.53 -6.08 -0.12
C ALA A 27 18.07 -6.31 1.29
N ALA A 28 17.28 -5.95 2.30
CA ALA A 28 17.60 -6.17 3.71
C ALA A 28 16.32 -6.54 4.48
N LYS A 29 16.40 -7.56 5.34
CA LYS A 29 15.30 -7.92 6.25
C LYS A 29 15.12 -6.83 7.30
N LEU A 30 13.87 -6.52 7.63
CA LEU A 30 13.53 -5.75 8.82
C LEU A 30 13.44 -6.72 10.01
N GLU A 31 14.01 -6.33 11.13
CA GLU A 31 14.08 -7.14 12.34
C GLU A 31 13.19 -6.54 13.42
N PHE A 32 12.15 -7.25 13.81
CA PHE A 32 11.16 -6.79 14.78
C PHE A 32 11.41 -7.43 16.14
N SER A 33 11.79 -6.63 17.14
CA SER A 33 11.98 -7.11 18.51
C SER A 33 10.64 -7.32 19.22
N SER A 34 10.63 -8.17 20.25
CA SER A 34 9.48 -8.40 21.14
C SER A 34 8.21 -8.89 20.44
N MET A 35 8.35 -9.59 19.30
CA MET A 35 7.25 -10.17 18.52
C MET A 35 7.25 -11.70 18.54
N ALA A 36 7.74 -12.31 19.63
CA ALA A 36 7.87 -13.76 19.74
C ALA A 36 6.58 -14.50 19.34
N GLY A 37 6.70 -15.45 18.39
CA GLY A 37 5.57 -16.23 17.87
C GLY A 37 4.65 -15.51 16.89
N ARG A 38 5.01 -14.28 16.48
CA ARG A 38 4.22 -13.48 15.54
C ARG A 38 5.05 -13.06 14.33
N ASP A 39 4.47 -13.18 13.17
CA ASP A 39 4.99 -12.62 11.93
C ASP A 39 4.64 -11.13 11.85
N VAL A 40 5.56 -10.33 11.30
CA VAL A 40 5.32 -8.91 11.00
C VAL A 40 5.59 -8.65 9.53
N TYR A 41 4.60 -8.17 8.81
CA TYR A 41 4.67 -7.94 7.38
C TYR A 41 3.74 -6.78 6.96
N ASN A 42 3.63 -6.50 5.66
CA ASN A 42 2.83 -5.40 5.12
C ASN A 42 3.05 -4.10 5.90
N VAL A 43 4.31 -3.67 5.91
CA VAL A 43 4.74 -2.50 6.66
C VAL A 43 4.48 -1.21 5.87
N SER A 44 4.19 -0.12 6.58
CA SER A 44 4.17 1.22 5.98
C SER A 44 5.57 1.71 5.63
N VAL A 45 5.66 2.82 4.92
CA VAL A 45 6.90 3.60 4.86
C VAL A 45 7.21 4.21 6.23
N PRO A 46 8.50 4.46 6.56
CA PRO A 46 8.86 5.21 7.75
C PRO A 46 8.31 6.65 7.72
N LEU A 47 7.70 7.07 8.82
CA LEU A 47 7.29 8.44 9.07
C LEU A 47 8.25 9.07 10.09
N LEU A 48 8.84 10.21 9.74
CA LEU A 48 9.68 10.98 10.64
C LEU A 48 8.82 11.81 11.60
N MET A 49 9.10 11.67 12.91
CA MET A 49 8.42 12.38 13.97
C MET A 49 9.38 12.54 15.15
N ASP A 50 9.52 13.76 15.68
CA ASP A 50 10.40 14.08 16.84
C ASP A 50 11.84 13.53 16.68
N GLY A 51 12.41 13.64 15.47
CA GLY A 51 13.75 13.17 15.16
C GLY A 51 13.91 11.64 15.09
N ALA A 52 12.82 10.87 15.18
CA ALA A 52 12.82 9.43 15.06
C ALA A 52 11.95 8.95 13.89
N ALA A 53 12.31 7.79 13.33
CA ALA A 53 11.52 7.14 12.28
C ALA A 53 10.58 6.10 12.90
N TYR A 54 9.32 6.12 12.48
CA TYR A 54 8.30 5.17 12.91
C TYR A 54 7.69 4.45 11.71
N ILE A 55 7.42 3.17 11.86
CA ILE A 55 6.84 2.30 10.86
C ILE A 55 5.67 1.52 11.49
N ALA A 56 4.58 1.39 10.77
CA ALA A 56 3.49 0.50 11.15
C ALA A 56 3.67 -0.84 10.45
N GLY A 57 3.31 -1.92 11.11
CA GLY A 57 3.36 -3.27 10.53
C GLY A 57 2.20 -4.12 11.02
N ARG A 58 1.71 -4.98 10.14
CA ARG A 58 0.71 -5.99 10.46
C ARG A 58 1.37 -7.14 11.20
N ALA A 59 0.90 -7.44 12.40
CA ALA A 59 1.42 -8.50 13.25
C ALA A 59 0.35 -9.55 13.54
N GLU A 60 0.66 -10.84 13.32
CA GLU A 60 -0.24 -11.96 13.58
C GLU A 60 0.52 -13.25 13.85
N THR A 61 -0.14 -14.25 14.44
CA THR A 61 0.38 -15.61 14.46
C THR A 61 0.20 -16.25 13.09
N ARG A 62 1.14 -17.10 12.67
CA ARG A 62 1.11 -17.71 11.33
C ARG A 62 -0.16 -18.50 11.02
N ALA A 63 -0.77 -19.10 12.01
CA ALA A 63 -1.99 -19.91 11.87
C ALA A 63 -3.29 -19.09 11.87
N SER A 64 -3.22 -17.76 12.11
CA SER A 64 -4.39 -16.88 12.21
C SER A 64 -4.50 -15.95 11.02
N GLU A 65 -5.73 -15.54 10.71
CA GLU A 65 -6.03 -14.39 9.84
C GLU A 65 -6.35 -13.11 10.67
N ILE A 66 -6.40 -13.26 11.99
CA ILE A 66 -6.65 -12.15 12.91
C ILE A 66 -5.30 -11.49 13.22
N SER A 67 -5.17 -10.26 12.81
CA SER A 67 -3.95 -9.48 12.96
C SER A 67 -4.21 -8.15 13.66
N GLU A 68 -3.16 -7.51 14.14
CA GLU A 68 -3.20 -6.15 14.66
C GLU A 68 -2.11 -5.29 14.02
N VAL A 69 -2.26 -3.98 14.06
CA VAL A 69 -1.19 -3.07 13.72
C VAL A 69 -0.35 -2.79 14.94
N VAL A 70 0.95 -2.93 14.76
CA VAL A 70 1.95 -2.53 15.75
C VAL A 70 2.77 -1.40 15.15
N PHE A 71 2.95 -0.33 15.91
CA PHE A 71 3.88 0.73 15.56
C PHE A 71 5.26 0.43 16.15
N PHE A 72 6.29 0.66 15.35
CA PHE A 72 7.67 0.41 15.72
C PHE A 72 8.50 1.68 15.52
N ARG A 73 9.39 1.95 16.46
CA ARG A 73 10.51 2.87 16.23
C ARG A 73 11.57 2.14 15.41
N LYS A 74 11.95 2.72 14.28
CA LYS A 74 12.91 2.13 13.34
C LYS A 74 14.28 2.77 13.50
N THR A 75 15.31 1.95 13.73
CA THR A 75 16.72 2.37 13.79
C THR A 75 17.54 1.43 12.88
N GLY A 76 17.97 1.95 11.73
CA GLY A 76 18.53 1.08 10.68
C GLY A 76 17.52 0.04 10.22
N ARG A 77 17.82 -1.24 10.32
CA ARG A 77 16.92 -2.36 10.03
C ARG A 77 16.12 -2.85 11.25
N PHE A 78 16.46 -2.40 12.44
CA PHE A 78 15.85 -2.83 13.69
C PHE A 78 14.58 -2.02 13.98
N CYS A 79 13.53 -2.71 14.37
CA CYS A 79 12.21 -2.18 14.65
C CYS A 79 11.78 -2.59 16.05
N THR A 80 11.69 -1.62 16.96
CA THR A 80 11.29 -1.85 18.35
C THR A 80 9.86 -1.37 18.55
N PRO A 81 8.95 -2.20 19.10
CA PRO A 81 7.56 -1.79 19.27
C PRO A 81 7.46 -0.60 20.22
N VAL A 82 6.57 0.32 19.87
CA VAL A 82 6.17 1.43 20.73
C VAL A 82 4.71 1.26 21.08
N CYS A 83 4.33 1.64 22.30
CA CYS A 83 2.95 1.54 22.76
C CYS A 83 2.13 2.72 22.26
N PRO A 84 1.35 2.59 21.19
CA PRO A 84 0.33 3.54 20.81
C PRO A 84 -1.04 3.08 21.33
N PRO A 85 -2.09 3.89 21.19
CA PRO A 85 -3.45 3.42 21.38
C PRO A 85 -3.72 2.24 20.43
N ALA A 86 -4.52 1.27 20.90
CA ALA A 86 -4.92 0.12 20.11
C ALA A 86 -5.69 0.58 18.87
N VAL A 87 -5.02 0.57 17.72
CA VAL A 87 -5.61 0.86 16.42
C VAL A 87 -5.73 -0.47 15.68
N SER A 88 -6.88 -0.74 15.11
CA SER A 88 -7.05 -1.95 14.29
C SER A 88 -6.26 -1.84 13.01
N TYR A 89 -5.73 -2.91 12.55
CA TYR A 89 -5.15 -3.25 11.24
C TYR A 89 -4.93 -2.11 10.25
N GLY A 90 -3.69 -1.70 9.98
CA GLY A 90 -3.46 -0.71 8.95
C GLY A 90 -2.02 -0.65 8.47
N GLU A 91 -1.86 -0.25 7.23
CA GLU A 91 -0.60 -0.35 6.50
C GLU A 91 -0.20 1.00 5.86
N CYS A 92 -1.01 2.05 6.04
CA CYS A 92 -0.78 3.31 5.35
C CYS A 92 -0.61 4.46 6.34
N MET A 93 0.53 5.14 6.24
CA MET A 93 0.76 6.41 6.93
C MET A 93 1.08 7.49 5.90
N ALA A 94 0.47 8.66 6.06
CA ALA A 94 0.72 9.84 5.26
C ALA A 94 0.77 11.09 6.16
N ARG A 95 1.35 12.16 5.65
CA ARG A 95 1.23 13.48 6.28
C ARG A 95 0.35 14.35 5.37
N ILE A 96 -0.75 14.83 5.92
CA ILE A 96 -1.72 15.67 5.20
C ILE A 96 -1.96 16.92 6.04
N ARG A 97 -1.70 18.11 5.48
CA ARG A 97 -1.80 19.39 6.17
C ARG A 97 -1.08 19.44 7.53
N GLY A 98 0.08 18.78 7.60
CA GLY A 98 0.88 18.71 8.84
C GLY A 98 0.44 17.61 9.81
N GLU A 99 -0.76 17.07 9.71
CA GLU A 99 -1.24 15.96 10.53
C GLU A 99 -0.74 14.62 10.02
N ILE A 100 -0.53 13.69 10.93
CA ILE A 100 -0.34 12.28 10.62
C ILE A 100 -1.71 11.69 10.32
N VAL A 101 -1.87 11.12 9.14
CA VAL A 101 -3.05 10.34 8.75
C VAL A 101 -2.63 8.88 8.66
N PHE A 102 -3.33 8.05 9.40
CA PHE A 102 -3.13 6.61 9.41
C PHE A 102 -4.40 5.93 8.90
N GLY A 103 -4.28 5.07 7.90
CA GLY A 103 -5.37 4.29 7.34
C GLY A 103 -5.18 2.81 7.61
N GLY A 104 -6.20 2.15 8.11
CA GLY A 104 -6.14 0.74 8.46
C GLY A 104 -7.39 -0.04 8.13
N VAL A 105 -7.25 -1.36 7.96
CA VAL A 105 -8.38 -2.26 7.76
C VAL A 105 -8.87 -2.78 9.11
N ARG A 106 -10.08 -2.44 9.49
CA ARG A 106 -10.75 -3.02 10.66
C ARG A 106 -11.48 -4.27 10.26
N LEU A 107 -11.16 -5.37 10.95
CA LEU A 107 -11.90 -6.62 10.82
C LEU A 107 -13.09 -6.63 11.78
N LYS A 108 -14.20 -7.18 11.30
CA LYS A 108 -15.35 -7.55 12.10
C LYS A 108 -15.37 -9.06 12.18
N THR A 109 -15.29 -9.61 13.38
CA THR A 109 -15.38 -11.06 13.61
C THR A 109 -16.81 -11.48 13.85
N ASP A 110 -17.11 -12.75 13.58
CA ASP A 110 -18.41 -13.35 13.93
C ASP A 110 -18.52 -13.44 15.47
N PRO A 111 -19.58 -12.93 16.11
CA PRO A 111 -19.75 -13.04 17.57
C PRO A 111 -19.77 -14.46 18.11
N ARG A 112 -20.11 -15.44 17.26
CA ARG A 112 -20.18 -16.87 17.63
C ARG A 112 -18.85 -17.60 17.40
N ASP A 113 -18.00 -17.04 16.55
CA ASP A 113 -16.68 -17.58 16.22
C ASP A 113 -15.69 -16.43 15.99
N PRO A 114 -14.95 -16.00 17.02
CA PRO A 114 -14.01 -14.90 16.94
C PRO A 114 -12.85 -15.12 15.93
N GLN A 115 -12.63 -16.35 15.47
CA GLN A 115 -11.64 -16.64 14.43
C GLN A 115 -12.20 -16.44 13.02
N LYS A 116 -13.51 -16.28 12.87
CA LYS A 116 -14.18 -16.08 11.59
C LYS A 116 -14.38 -14.59 11.30
N ILE A 117 -13.84 -14.15 10.18
CA ILE A 117 -14.04 -12.78 9.69
C ILE A 117 -15.43 -12.67 9.07
N ALA A 118 -16.28 -11.82 9.64
CA ALA A 118 -17.64 -11.52 9.14
C ALA A 118 -17.68 -10.30 8.20
N GLY A 119 -16.66 -9.42 8.26
CA GLY A 119 -16.57 -8.24 7.42
C GLY A 119 -15.29 -7.46 7.68
N TYR A 120 -15.06 -6.45 6.87
CA TYR A 120 -13.94 -5.54 7.02
C TYR A 120 -14.24 -4.21 6.35
N ARG A 121 -13.56 -3.14 6.80
CA ARG A 121 -13.58 -1.83 6.17
C ARG A 121 -12.26 -1.10 6.47
N THR A 122 -11.94 -0.08 5.68
CA THR A 122 -10.85 0.84 6.02
C THR A 122 -11.35 1.86 7.05
N GLU A 123 -10.58 2.09 8.11
CA GLU A 123 -10.78 3.19 9.07
C GLU A 123 -9.59 4.13 9.02
N PHE A 124 -9.86 5.43 9.19
CA PHE A 124 -8.84 6.46 9.18
C PHE A 124 -8.74 7.15 10.53
N TYR A 125 -7.51 7.41 10.92
CA TYR A 125 -7.13 8.08 12.16
C TYR A 125 -6.24 9.25 11.83
N ARG A 126 -6.32 10.34 12.60
CA ARG A 126 -5.44 11.50 12.47
C ARG A 126 -4.94 11.98 13.82
N GLY A 127 -3.77 12.63 13.82
CA GLY A 127 -3.17 13.19 15.02
C GLY A 127 -1.87 13.92 14.69
N SER A 128 -1.31 14.58 15.68
CA SER A 128 0.01 15.22 15.58
C SER A 128 1.15 14.21 15.73
N THR A 129 0.90 13.15 16.49
CA THR A 129 1.82 12.04 16.76
C THR A 129 1.09 10.69 16.63
N ILE A 130 1.84 9.58 16.59
CA ILE A 130 1.24 8.24 16.62
C ILE A 130 0.54 7.92 17.95
N ARG A 131 0.74 8.72 18.99
CA ARG A 131 0.18 8.50 20.34
C ARG A 131 -1.19 9.16 20.54
N ASP A 132 -1.51 10.18 19.75
CA ASP A 132 -2.75 10.94 19.84
C ASP A 132 -3.68 10.70 18.64
N LEU A 133 -3.44 9.63 17.88
CA LEU A 133 -4.28 9.23 16.77
C LEU A 133 -5.74 9.00 17.20
N ARG A 134 -6.67 9.67 16.54
CA ARG A 134 -8.11 9.57 16.78
C ARG A 134 -8.84 9.23 15.48
N PRO A 135 -9.85 8.36 15.53
CA PRO A 135 -10.65 8.04 14.35
C PRO A 135 -11.36 9.29 13.84
N PHE A 136 -11.42 9.46 12.51
CA PHE A 136 -12.14 10.59 11.92
C PHE A 136 -12.99 10.20 10.69
N ALA A 137 -12.66 9.10 9.99
CA ALA A 137 -13.41 8.63 8.83
C ALA A 137 -13.38 7.10 8.73
N ALA A 138 -14.34 6.55 8.00
CA ALA A 138 -14.39 5.13 7.66
C ALA A 138 -14.89 4.93 6.23
N GLY A 139 -14.29 3.98 5.53
CA GLY A 139 -14.71 3.54 4.21
C GLY A 139 -15.94 2.64 4.25
N PRO A 140 -16.48 2.28 3.07
CA PRO A 140 -17.54 1.30 2.92
C PRO A 140 -17.15 -0.08 3.46
N GLU A 141 -18.15 -0.86 3.89
CA GLU A 141 -17.95 -2.27 4.22
C GLU A 141 -17.42 -3.02 2.98
N HIS A 142 -16.52 -3.97 3.24
CA HIS A 142 -15.85 -4.79 2.23
C HIS A 142 -14.94 -4.01 1.26
N MET A 143 -14.55 -2.78 1.61
CA MET A 143 -13.54 -2.01 0.87
C MET A 143 -12.29 -1.79 1.72
N LYS A 144 -11.16 -2.20 1.17
CA LYS A 144 -9.81 -1.98 1.72
C LYS A 144 -8.93 -1.27 0.70
N ASP A 145 -7.67 -1.00 1.05
CA ASP A 145 -6.69 -0.33 0.19
C ASP A 145 -7.13 1.07 -0.26
N ILE A 146 -7.84 1.80 0.62
CA ILE A 146 -8.16 3.21 0.40
C ILE A 146 -6.97 4.04 0.87
N ARG A 147 -6.51 4.99 0.03
CA ARG A 147 -5.34 5.83 0.34
C ARG A 147 -5.68 7.30 0.18
N LEU A 148 -5.24 8.09 1.13
CA LEU A 148 -5.40 9.54 1.13
C LEU A 148 -4.06 10.19 0.78
N VAL A 149 -4.10 11.28 0.01
CA VAL A 149 -2.93 12.06 -0.36
C VAL A 149 -3.29 13.55 -0.40
N GLN A 150 -2.38 14.41 0.03
CA GLN A 150 -2.52 15.85 -0.17
C GLN A 150 -2.15 16.21 -1.61
N LEU A 151 -3.03 16.95 -2.29
CA LEU A 151 -2.80 17.47 -3.64
C LEU A 151 -2.05 18.82 -3.58
N SER A 152 -1.59 19.30 -4.74
CA SER A 152 -0.82 20.53 -4.85
C SER A 152 -1.59 21.80 -4.42
N ASP A 153 -2.91 21.79 -4.61
CA ASP A 153 -3.81 22.86 -4.18
C ASP A 153 -4.23 22.78 -2.70
N GLY A 154 -3.71 21.76 -1.98
CA GLY A 154 -4.04 21.50 -0.57
C GLY A 154 -5.32 20.70 -0.36
N THR A 155 -6.06 20.31 -1.39
CA THR A 155 -7.18 19.38 -1.29
C THR A 155 -6.71 17.95 -1.02
N VAL A 156 -7.62 17.03 -0.76
CA VAL A 156 -7.32 15.63 -0.41
C VAL A 156 -7.78 14.71 -1.52
N GLY A 157 -6.83 14.06 -2.19
CA GLY A 157 -7.12 12.97 -3.13
C GLY A 157 -7.39 11.67 -2.39
N ILE A 158 -8.33 10.90 -2.88
CA ILE A 158 -8.77 9.61 -2.32
C ILE A 158 -8.68 8.55 -3.41
N PHE A 159 -7.72 7.65 -3.29
CA PHE A 159 -7.71 6.42 -4.09
C PHE A 159 -8.55 5.35 -3.40
N THR A 160 -9.41 4.68 -4.15
CA THR A 160 -10.31 3.64 -3.66
C THR A 160 -10.04 2.32 -4.36
N ARG A 161 -10.57 1.22 -3.79
CA ARG A 161 -10.43 -0.11 -4.40
C ARG A 161 -11.76 -0.87 -4.35
N PRO A 162 -12.72 -0.49 -5.19
CA PRO A 162 -13.99 -1.23 -5.30
C PRO A 162 -13.75 -2.65 -5.82
N GLN A 163 -14.58 -3.59 -5.33
CA GLN A 163 -14.60 -5.01 -5.68
C GLN A 163 -16.03 -5.49 -5.89
N GLY A 164 -16.21 -6.54 -6.71
CA GLY A 164 -17.55 -7.05 -7.05
C GLY A 164 -18.33 -6.07 -7.94
N ASN A 165 -19.61 -6.32 -8.19
CA ASN A 165 -20.56 -5.44 -8.89
C ASN A 165 -19.97 -4.62 -10.06
N GLY A 166 -19.31 -5.29 -11.03
CA GLY A 166 -18.66 -4.64 -12.17
C GLY A 166 -17.20 -4.21 -11.95
N ALA A 167 -16.69 -4.24 -10.71
CA ALA A 167 -15.30 -3.97 -10.39
C ALA A 167 -14.43 -5.25 -10.32
N GLY A 168 -15.00 -6.43 -10.56
CA GLY A 168 -14.29 -7.70 -10.62
C GLY A 168 -13.51 -8.01 -9.32
N LYS A 169 -12.25 -8.41 -9.47
CA LYS A 169 -11.35 -8.76 -8.35
C LYS A 169 -10.76 -7.53 -7.63
N GLY A 170 -10.95 -6.32 -8.17
CA GLY A 170 -10.52 -5.04 -7.61
C GLY A 170 -9.99 -4.10 -8.67
N LYS A 171 -10.61 -2.94 -8.80
CA LYS A 171 -10.19 -1.82 -9.64
C LYS A 171 -9.72 -0.66 -8.77
N VAL A 172 -9.08 0.33 -9.36
CA VAL A 172 -8.71 1.57 -8.69
C VAL A 172 -9.71 2.65 -9.07
N GLY A 173 -10.22 3.36 -8.09
CA GLY A 173 -11.00 4.58 -8.29
C GLY A 173 -10.28 5.78 -7.69
N PHE A 174 -10.66 6.98 -8.15
CA PHE A 174 -10.16 8.24 -7.62
C PHE A 174 -11.29 9.25 -7.44
N THR A 175 -11.20 10.01 -6.36
CA THR A 175 -12.01 11.19 -6.10
C THR A 175 -11.20 12.20 -5.29
N ARG A 176 -11.73 13.41 -5.09
CA ARG A 176 -11.10 14.45 -4.27
C ARG A 176 -12.14 15.13 -3.39
N VAL A 177 -11.70 15.63 -2.26
CA VAL A 177 -12.49 16.44 -1.32
C VAL A 177 -11.65 17.63 -0.84
N ASP A 178 -12.31 18.67 -0.35
CA ASP A 178 -11.61 19.90 0.05
C ASP A 178 -10.76 19.71 1.30
N ARG A 179 -11.21 18.91 2.27
CA ARG A 179 -10.58 18.74 3.58
C ARG A 179 -10.71 17.30 4.08
N LEU A 180 -9.93 16.96 5.11
CA LEU A 180 -10.01 15.65 5.78
C LEU A 180 -11.39 15.37 6.38
N GLU A 181 -12.09 16.40 6.85
CA GLU A 181 -13.44 16.31 7.39
C GLU A 181 -14.49 15.86 6.35
N ASP A 182 -14.20 16.10 5.08
CA ASP A 182 -15.08 15.77 3.96
C ASP A 182 -14.83 14.33 3.42
N VAL A 183 -13.87 13.61 4.01
CA VAL A 183 -13.63 12.19 3.72
C VAL A 183 -14.77 11.37 4.32
N THR A 184 -15.83 11.16 3.56
CA THR A 184 -17.00 10.40 3.96
C THR A 184 -17.13 9.11 3.16
N ARG A 185 -18.00 8.23 3.64
CA ARG A 185 -18.33 6.99 2.91
C ARG A 185 -18.89 7.30 1.53
N GLU A 186 -19.73 8.33 1.42
CA GLU A 186 -20.36 8.77 0.18
C GLU A 186 -19.32 9.30 -0.80
N ALA A 187 -18.38 10.12 -0.35
CA ALA A 187 -17.27 10.60 -1.18
C ALA A 187 -16.42 9.42 -1.71
N ILE A 188 -16.12 8.43 -0.86
CA ILE A 188 -15.36 7.23 -1.23
C ILE A 188 -16.12 6.40 -2.27
N LEU A 189 -17.42 6.21 -2.11
CA LEU A 189 -18.27 5.47 -3.05
C LEU A 189 -18.47 6.22 -4.38
N GLY A 190 -18.41 7.55 -4.37
CA GLY A 190 -18.49 8.40 -5.56
C GLY A 190 -17.21 8.44 -6.39
N ALA A 191 -16.15 7.72 -6.01
CA ALA A 191 -14.90 7.71 -6.76
C ALA A 191 -15.08 7.16 -8.18
N GLU A 192 -14.56 7.90 -9.16
CA GLU A 192 -14.54 7.48 -10.55
C GLU A 192 -13.51 6.36 -10.77
N ILE A 193 -13.92 5.29 -11.45
CA ILE A 193 -13.04 4.17 -11.77
C ILE A 193 -12.04 4.59 -12.83
N ILE A 194 -10.75 4.41 -12.54
CA ILE A 194 -9.68 4.59 -13.51
C ILE A 194 -9.71 3.40 -14.47
N PRO A 195 -10.03 3.62 -15.76
CA PRO A 195 -10.19 2.52 -16.71
C PRO A 195 -8.83 1.89 -17.07
N SER A 196 -8.85 0.64 -17.46
CA SER A 196 -7.73 -0.05 -18.14
C SER A 196 -6.40 -0.11 -17.38
N LEU A 197 -6.39 0.03 -16.04
CA LEU A 197 -5.16 -0.18 -15.24
C LEU A 197 -4.75 -1.65 -15.20
N PHE A 198 -5.72 -2.57 -15.20
CA PHE A 198 -5.50 -4.02 -15.12
C PHE A 198 -6.35 -4.74 -16.15
N THR A 199 -5.89 -5.89 -16.62
CA THR A 199 -6.67 -6.79 -17.45
C THR A 199 -7.81 -7.45 -16.63
N GLU A 200 -8.73 -8.18 -17.28
CA GLU A 200 -9.88 -8.79 -16.60
C GLU A 200 -9.48 -9.86 -15.58
N ASP A 201 -8.37 -10.57 -15.83
CA ASP A 201 -7.88 -11.62 -14.96
C ASP A 201 -7.00 -11.11 -13.82
N GLU A 202 -6.65 -9.84 -13.86
CA GLU A 202 -5.75 -9.19 -12.94
C GLU A 202 -6.51 -8.25 -12.00
N TRP A 203 -5.87 -7.92 -10.91
CA TRP A 203 -6.35 -6.93 -9.95
C TRP A 203 -5.19 -6.18 -9.31
N GLY A 204 -5.47 -5.10 -8.65
CA GLY A 204 -4.46 -4.33 -7.95
C GLY A 204 -5.04 -3.30 -7.00
N GLY A 205 -4.20 -2.41 -6.54
CA GLY A 205 -4.60 -1.32 -5.65
C GLY A 205 -3.45 -0.35 -5.44
N VAL A 206 -3.77 0.78 -4.83
CA VAL A 206 -2.81 1.81 -4.45
C VAL A 206 -2.31 1.57 -3.03
N ASN A 207 -1.01 1.68 -2.81
CA ASN A 207 -0.37 1.44 -1.53
C ASN A 207 0.23 2.71 -0.93
N ASN A 208 0.90 3.54 -1.75
CA ASN A 208 1.53 4.78 -1.32
C ASN A 208 1.51 5.80 -2.46
N VAL A 209 1.37 7.07 -2.16
CA VAL A 209 1.26 8.14 -3.16
C VAL A 209 2.19 9.28 -2.81
N HIS A 210 2.86 9.82 -3.81
CA HIS A 210 3.77 10.95 -3.72
C HIS A 210 3.30 12.09 -4.61
N LEU A 211 3.14 13.28 -4.06
CA LEU A 211 2.98 14.48 -4.87
C LEU A 211 4.33 14.78 -5.54
N LEU A 212 4.35 14.78 -6.87
CA LEU A 212 5.52 15.09 -7.69
C LEU A 212 5.65 16.61 -7.91
N LYS A 213 6.85 17.05 -8.28
CA LYS A 213 7.15 18.50 -8.45
C LYS A 213 6.28 19.20 -9.48
N ASN A 214 5.80 18.47 -10.48
CA ASN A 214 4.95 18.98 -11.56
C ASN A 214 3.44 18.85 -11.28
N GLY A 215 3.05 18.49 -10.04
CA GLY A 215 1.65 18.35 -9.63
C GLY A 215 1.03 16.98 -9.93
N LEU A 216 1.73 16.11 -10.66
CA LEU A 216 1.30 14.72 -10.84
C LEU A 216 1.43 13.94 -9.52
N LEU A 217 0.74 12.82 -9.44
CA LEU A 217 0.87 11.87 -8.35
C LEU A 217 1.71 10.67 -8.80
N GLY A 218 2.84 10.46 -8.14
CA GLY A 218 3.61 9.22 -8.25
C GLY A 218 2.96 8.14 -7.39
N VAL A 219 2.40 7.12 -8.02
CA VAL A 219 1.65 6.05 -7.35
C VAL A 219 2.51 4.80 -7.25
N ILE A 220 2.71 4.31 -6.03
CA ILE A 220 3.16 2.95 -5.75
C ILE A 220 1.93 2.12 -5.46
N GLY A 221 1.75 1.08 -6.23
CA GLY A 221 0.65 0.13 -6.08
C GLY A 221 1.15 -1.30 -6.19
N HIS A 222 0.21 -2.22 -6.28
CA HIS A 222 0.46 -3.61 -6.63
C HIS A 222 -0.41 -4.01 -7.80
N ILE A 223 0.12 -4.90 -8.63
CA ILE A 223 -0.63 -5.66 -9.63
C ILE A 223 -0.52 -7.14 -9.31
N ALA A 224 -1.58 -7.87 -9.50
CA ALA A 224 -1.66 -9.27 -9.11
C ALA A 224 -2.51 -10.09 -10.04
N TYR A 225 -2.19 -11.37 -10.12
CA TYR A 225 -3.00 -12.39 -10.77
C TYR A 225 -2.93 -13.72 -10.01
N MET A 226 -3.78 -14.66 -10.39
CA MET A 226 -3.77 -16.01 -9.87
C MET A 226 -3.45 -16.99 -11.02
N SER A 227 -2.41 -17.81 -10.85
CA SER A 227 -2.09 -18.85 -11.82
C SER A 227 -3.07 -20.03 -11.73
N ARG A 228 -3.05 -20.91 -12.75
CA ARG A 228 -3.89 -22.11 -12.78
C ARG A 228 -3.70 -23.03 -11.57
N GLY A 229 -2.51 -23.02 -10.96
CA GLY A 229 -2.21 -23.76 -9.71
C GLY A 229 -2.70 -23.07 -8.43
N MET A 230 -3.57 -22.07 -8.53
CA MET A 230 -4.10 -21.28 -7.41
C MET A 230 -3.03 -20.54 -6.59
N THR A 231 -1.83 -20.34 -7.16
CA THR A 231 -0.79 -19.50 -6.57
C THR A 231 -1.07 -18.04 -6.88
N ARG A 232 -0.97 -17.21 -5.86
CA ARG A 232 -1.07 -15.75 -5.99
C ARG A 232 0.27 -15.15 -6.36
N HIS A 233 0.27 -14.31 -7.37
CA HIS A 233 1.42 -13.55 -7.83
C HIS A 233 1.14 -12.07 -7.61
N TYR A 234 1.97 -11.40 -6.80
CA TYR A 234 1.83 -9.97 -6.50
C TYR A 234 3.15 -9.26 -6.76
N PHE A 235 3.08 -8.17 -7.48
CA PHE A 235 4.25 -7.37 -7.84
C PHE A 235 4.04 -5.90 -7.42
N PRO A 236 5.01 -5.30 -6.71
CA PRO A 236 5.10 -3.86 -6.58
C PRO A 236 5.14 -3.20 -7.95
N ALA A 237 4.30 -2.21 -8.14
CA ALA A 237 4.15 -1.49 -9.40
C ALA A 237 4.15 0.02 -9.17
N ALA A 238 4.49 0.79 -10.20
CA ALA A 238 4.50 2.24 -10.17
C ALA A 238 3.94 2.82 -11.47
N PHE A 239 3.30 4.00 -11.35
CA PHE A 239 2.86 4.83 -12.46
C PHE A 239 2.70 6.28 -12.00
N ALA A 240 2.68 7.24 -12.94
CA ALA A 240 2.26 8.61 -12.63
C ALA A 240 0.78 8.80 -13.00
N PHE A 241 0.09 9.63 -12.23
CA PHE A 241 -1.33 9.88 -12.34
C PHE A 241 -1.61 11.38 -12.28
N ASN A 242 -2.46 11.86 -13.16
CA ASN A 242 -2.93 13.26 -13.16
C ASN A 242 -4.27 13.34 -12.41
N PRO A 243 -4.34 14.00 -11.25
CA PRO A 243 -5.57 14.08 -10.47
C PRO A 243 -6.64 14.98 -11.09
N GLU A 244 -6.31 15.79 -12.11
CA GLU A 244 -7.27 16.68 -12.80
C GLU A 244 -7.92 15.99 -14.00
N THR A 245 -7.15 15.19 -14.77
CA THR A 245 -7.64 14.56 -16.00
C THR A 245 -7.91 13.08 -15.86
N LEU A 246 -7.51 12.48 -14.72
CA LEU A 246 -7.51 11.03 -14.44
C LEU A 246 -6.63 10.20 -15.40
N GLU A 247 -5.81 10.86 -16.19
CA GLU A 247 -4.84 10.22 -17.07
C GLU A 247 -3.69 9.63 -16.25
N TYR A 248 -3.09 8.58 -16.77
CA TYR A 248 -1.96 7.91 -16.11
C TYR A 248 -0.93 7.39 -17.13
N THR A 249 0.29 7.20 -16.68
CA THR A 249 1.34 6.56 -17.47
C THR A 249 1.18 5.03 -17.45
N PRO A 250 1.79 4.29 -18.38
CA PRO A 250 1.83 2.84 -18.30
C PRO A 250 2.30 2.35 -16.93
N VAL A 251 1.62 1.33 -16.40
CA VAL A 251 2.01 0.67 -15.16
C VAL A 251 3.34 -0.06 -15.39
N LYS A 252 4.28 0.06 -14.45
CA LYS A 252 5.58 -0.63 -14.46
C LYS A 252 5.74 -1.47 -13.21
N ILE A 253 6.14 -2.72 -13.36
CA ILE A 253 6.62 -3.52 -12.23
C ILE A 253 8.00 -2.98 -11.81
N ILE A 254 8.22 -2.82 -10.51
CA ILE A 254 9.44 -2.22 -9.95
C ILE A 254 10.23 -3.16 -9.06
N CYS A 255 9.65 -4.30 -8.69
CA CYS A 255 10.29 -5.35 -7.90
C CYS A 255 9.47 -6.65 -8.00
N ARG A 256 10.11 -7.79 -7.80
CA ARG A 256 9.44 -9.10 -7.71
C ARG A 256 10.01 -9.95 -6.58
N ARG A 257 9.34 -11.07 -6.27
CA ARG A 257 9.70 -11.93 -5.13
C ARG A 257 11.14 -12.47 -5.19
N SER A 258 11.68 -12.72 -6.37
CA SER A 258 13.06 -13.21 -6.55
C SER A 258 14.14 -12.14 -6.31
N ASP A 259 13.79 -10.88 -6.16
CA ASP A 259 14.74 -9.78 -5.92
C ASP A 259 14.99 -9.52 -4.44
N VAL A 260 14.22 -10.17 -3.58
CA VAL A 260 14.33 -10.02 -2.13
C VAL A 260 14.95 -11.27 -1.50
N LEU A 261 15.43 -11.11 -0.29
CA LEU A 261 16.05 -12.21 0.46
C LEU A 261 15.04 -13.32 0.74
N ASP A 262 15.54 -14.54 0.84
CA ASP A 262 14.71 -15.69 1.14
C ASP A 262 13.95 -15.52 2.46
N ALA A 263 12.69 -15.96 2.44
CA ALA A 263 11.77 -15.83 3.55
C ALA A 263 10.71 -16.94 3.49
N PRO A 264 10.19 -17.37 4.65
CA PRO A 264 9.07 -18.29 4.69
C PRO A 264 7.83 -17.66 4.05
N ALA A 265 6.89 -18.48 3.64
CA ALA A 265 5.55 -18.06 3.27
C ALA A 265 4.55 -18.44 4.36
N LYS A 266 3.55 -17.61 4.61
CA LYS A 266 2.44 -17.92 5.52
C LYS A 266 1.70 -19.19 5.08
N ARG A 267 1.43 -19.29 3.78
CA ARG A 267 0.83 -20.45 3.11
C ARG A 267 1.49 -20.69 1.74
N PRO A 268 1.43 -21.90 1.19
CA PRO A 268 2.05 -22.20 -0.10
C PRO A 268 1.57 -21.32 -1.26
N ASP A 269 0.28 -20.94 -1.28
CA ASP A 269 -0.32 -20.09 -2.30
C ASP A 269 0.17 -18.64 -2.27
N LEU A 270 0.84 -18.22 -1.19
CA LEU A 270 1.38 -16.86 -0.99
C LEU A 270 2.89 -16.78 -1.27
N LYS A 271 3.52 -17.86 -1.73
CA LYS A 271 4.98 -17.92 -1.92
C LYS A 271 5.51 -16.82 -2.85
N ASP A 272 4.75 -16.41 -3.85
CA ASP A 272 5.14 -15.38 -4.83
C ASP A 272 4.43 -14.04 -4.59
N VAL A 273 4.14 -13.74 -3.33
CA VAL A 273 3.54 -12.46 -2.93
C VAL A 273 4.63 -11.51 -2.45
N LEU A 274 4.72 -10.36 -3.12
CA LEU A 274 5.51 -9.21 -2.71
C LEU A 274 4.59 -7.99 -2.63
N PHE A 275 4.17 -7.61 -1.43
CA PHE A 275 3.18 -6.55 -1.22
C PHE A 275 3.87 -5.24 -0.80
N PRO A 276 3.78 -4.14 -1.59
CA PRO A 276 4.47 -2.91 -1.27
C PRO A 276 3.73 -2.12 -0.17
N GLY A 277 4.50 -1.59 0.78
CA GLY A 277 4.01 -0.56 1.71
C GLY A 277 4.23 0.85 1.17
N GLY A 278 5.21 1.03 0.27
CA GLY A 278 5.56 2.29 -0.36
C GLY A 278 7.06 2.52 -0.46
N ILE A 279 7.46 3.72 -0.87
CA ILE A 279 8.87 4.08 -1.03
C ILE A 279 9.27 5.31 -0.20
N VAL A 280 10.55 5.40 0.12
CA VAL A 280 11.22 6.62 0.56
C VAL A 280 12.22 7.02 -0.52
N ARG A 281 11.97 8.13 -1.20
CA ARG A 281 12.81 8.64 -2.30
C ARG A 281 14.12 9.23 -1.78
N LYS A 282 15.24 8.97 -2.46
CA LYS A 282 16.60 9.37 -2.08
C LYS A 282 17.41 9.78 -3.32
N GLY A 283 17.00 10.84 -3.98
CA GLY A 283 17.62 11.27 -5.24
C GLY A 283 17.31 10.27 -6.37
N GLU A 284 18.34 9.66 -6.97
CA GLU A 284 18.16 8.67 -8.06
C GLU A 284 17.70 7.29 -7.59
N ARG A 285 17.64 7.05 -6.28
CA ARG A 285 17.23 5.80 -5.66
C ARG A 285 16.05 5.98 -4.75
N ALA A 286 15.45 4.87 -4.36
CA ALA A 286 14.41 4.81 -3.35
C ALA A 286 14.54 3.54 -2.51
N ASP A 287 14.12 3.62 -1.25
CA ASP A 287 13.92 2.46 -0.39
C ASP A 287 12.47 2.01 -0.53
N LEU A 288 12.24 0.86 -1.14
CA LEU A 288 10.93 0.20 -1.23
C LEU A 288 10.74 -0.70 -0.01
N TYR A 289 9.68 -0.45 0.75
CA TYR A 289 9.28 -1.27 1.88
C TYR A 289 8.24 -2.30 1.42
N VAL A 290 8.47 -3.59 1.71
CA VAL A 290 7.62 -4.68 1.22
C VAL A 290 7.31 -5.71 2.30
N GLY A 291 6.08 -6.23 2.28
CA GLY A 291 5.71 -7.48 2.89
C GLY A 291 6.05 -8.65 1.96
N VAL A 292 6.64 -9.70 2.49
CA VAL A 292 7.11 -10.85 1.73
C VAL A 292 6.33 -12.09 2.14
N SER A 293 5.55 -12.62 1.21
CA SER A 293 4.81 -13.89 1.36
C SER A 293 3.92 -13.95 2.61
N ASP A 294 3.40 -12.78 3.05
CA ASP A 294 2.61 -12.57 4.27
C ASP A 294 3.25 -13.14 5.55
N ALA A 295 4.57 -13.09 5.64
CA ALA A 295 5.32 -13.64 6.76
C ALA A 295 6.43 -12.73 7.29
N THR A 296 7.06 -11.93 6.46
CA THR A 296 8.16 -11.03 6.85
C THR A 296 8.08 -9.70 6.14
N ALA A 297 8.91 -8.75 6.55
CA ALA A 297 9.07 -7.49 5.84
C ALA A 297 10.53 -7.22 5.48
N GLN A 298 10.75 -6.58 4.34
CA GLN A 298 12.07 -6.21 3.85
C GLN A 298 12.07 -4.77 3.31
N CYS A 299 13.25 -4.17 3.28
CA CYS A 299 13.53 -2.91 2.62
C CYS A 299 14.43 -3.19 1.41
N VAL A 300 14.03 -2.73 0.25
CA VAL A 300 14.71 -2.99 -1.03
C VAL A 300 15.15 -1.66 -1.62
N GLU A 301 16.44 -1.51 -1.91
CA GLU A 301 16.95 -0.35 -2.62
C GLU A 301 16.72 -0.53 -4.11
N ILE A 302 15.95 0.38 -4.71
CA ILE A 302 15.59 0.40 -6.13
C ILE A 302 15.95 1.74 -6.77
N GLY A 303 15.96 1.82 -8.10
CA GLY A 303 15.93 3.10 -8.79
C GLY A 303 14.64 3.85 -8.47
N ASP A 304 14.70 5.18 -8.29
CA ASP A 304 13.49 5.97 -8.09
C ASP A 304 12.59 5.84 -9.32
N PRO A 305 11.36 5.28 -9.19
CA PRO A 305 10.49 5.01 -10.33
C PRO A 305 9.81 6.25 -10.89
N PHE A 306 9.98 7.42 -10.26
CA PHE A 306 9.27 8.65 -10.61
C PHE A 306 10.13 9.72 -11.26
N LEU A 307 11.47 9.54 -11.33
CA LEU A 307 12.38 10.55 -11.89
C LEU A 307 12.03 10.93 -13.32
N GLU A 308 11.68 9.95 -14.16
CA GLU A 308 11.32 10.18 -15.56
C GLU A 308 10.04 11.02 -15.74
N TYR A 309 9.19 11.10 -14.72
CA TYR A 309 7.94 11.87 -14.75
C TYR A 309 8.11 13.30 -14.24
N GLU A 310 9.23 13.62 -13.61
CA GLU A 310 9.58 14.94 -13.09
C GLU A 310 10.59 15.69 -13.99
N ALA A 311 11.10 15.02 -15.05
CA ALA A 311 12.05 15.57 -16.00
C ALA A 311 11.43 16.61 -16.95
#